data_101129794df12fc72e94a47cebba3bd5
#
_entry.id   101129794df12fc72e94a47cebba3bd5
#
_cell.length_a   1.000
_cell.length_b   1.000
_cell.length_c   1.000
_cell.angle_alpha   90.00
_cell.angle_beta   90.00
_cell.angle_gamma   90.00
#
_symmetry.space_group_name_H-M   'P 1'
#
loop_
_entity.id
_entity.type
_entity.pdbx_description
1 polymer ?
#
loop_
_entity_poly.entity_id
_entity_poly.type
_entity_poly.pdbx_seq_one_letter_code
_entity_poly.pdbx_strand_id
1 'polypeptide(L)'
;MKILQVQFQNRNGHTLRGIVTLPDTEGKVPFVVHLHGFAGSCSGYKSMYTHLSRALAAQGIGSARFDFYGNGESDGEFEDMSFDGLHTDAQDIFAWAAQQPYVDIVKLIIEAAIASTAFFNVKFLSLIIKYKG
;
A
#
# COMPACT_ATOMS: atom_id res chain seq x y z
N MET A 1 4.01 7.19 -17.76
CA MET A 1 3.98 6.49 -16.46
C MET A 1 4.04 4.99 -16.66
N LYS A 2 4.59 4.27 -15.70
CA LYS A 2 4.59 2.81 -15.68
C LYS A 2 3.54 2.31 -14.70
N ILE A 3 2.80 1.28 -15.11
CA ILE A 3 1.84 0.58 -14.26
C ILE A 3 2.30 -0.88 -14.17
N LEU A 4 2.61 -1.33 -12.95
CA LEU A 4 3.13 -2.66 -12.69
C LEU A 4 2.15 -3.45 -11.84
N GLN A 5 1.85 -4.66 -12.25
CA GLN A 5 1.19 -5.63 -11.39
C GLN A 5 2.25 -6.26 -10.49
N VAL A 6 2.03 -6.24 -9.19
CA VAL A 6 2.98 -6.73 -8.20
C VAL A 6 2.31 -7.64 -7.20
N GLN A 7 3.09 -8.53 -6.63
CA GLN A 7 2.63 -9.41 -5.55
C GLN A 7 3.78 -9.77 -4.63
N PHE A 8 3.46 -10.05 -3.38
CA PHE A 8 4.42 -10.60 -2.42
C PHE A 8 3.68 -11.44 -1.38
N GLN A 9 4.42 -12.27 -0.66
CA GLN A 9 3.86 -13.03 0.45
C GLN A 9 3.99 -12.24 1.75
N ASN A 10 2.87 -12.11 2.47
CA ASN A 10 2.87 -11.54 3.81
C ASN A 10 3.53 -12.50 4.81
N ARG A 11 3.69 -12.08 6.06
CA ARG A 11 4.33 -12.89 7.12
C ARG A 11 3.63 -14.22 7.39
N ASN A 12 2.37 -14.36 7.02
CA ASN A 12 1.58 -15.57 7.19
C ASN A 12 1.60 -16.47 5.94
N GLY A 13 2.39 -16.13 4.92
CA GLY A 13 2.52 -16.91 3.69
C GLY A 13 1.39 -16.71 2.68
N HIS A 14 0.51 -15.72 2.88
CA HIS A 14 -0.54 -15.38 1.93
C HIS A 14 -0.04 -14.39 0.89
N THR A 15 -0.43 -14.58 -0.36
CA THR A 15 -0.06 -13.68 -1.45
C THR A 15 -0.99 -12.48 -1.48
N LEU A 16 -0.40 -11.30 -1.31
CA LEU A 16 -1.08 -10.02 -1.51
C LEU A 16 -0.74 -9.51 -2.92
N ARG A 17 -1.76 -9.05 -3.63
CA ARG A 17 -1.66 -8.56 -5.02
C ARG A 17 -2.01 -7.09 -5.07
N GLY A 18 -1.28 -6.36 -5.90
CA GLY A 18 -1.45 -4.93 -6.00
C GLY A 18 -0.92 -4.33 -7.28
N ILE A 19 -0.98 -3.01 -7.33
CA ILE A 19 -0.56 -2.20 -8.46
C ILE A 19 0.43 -1.15 -7.96
N VAL A 20 1.55 -1.05 -8.66
CA VAL A 20 2.50 0.06 -8.52
C VAL A 20 2.34 0.99 -9.72
N THR A 21 2.24 2.27 -9.47
CA THR A 21 2.22 3.31 -10.51
C THR A 21 3.44 4.20 -10.31
N LEU A 22 4.27 4.31 -11.34
CA LEU A 22 5.50 5.08 -11.30
C LEU A 22 5.47 6.21 -12.34
N PRO A 23 6.05 7.38 -12.02
CA PRO A 23 6.28 8.42 -13.02
C PRO A 23 7.31 7.98 -14.06
N ASP A 24 7.36 8.69 -15.19
CA ASP A 24 8.36 8.50 -16.25
C ASP A 24 9.68 9.18 -15.88
N THR A 25 10.21 8.89 -14.72
CA THR A 25 11.49 9.41 -14.23
C THR A 25 12.38 8.25 -13.82
N GLU A 26 13.68 8.46 -13.92
CA GLU A 26 14.66 7.48 -13.44
C GLU A 26 14.99 7.72 -11.96
N GLY A 27 15.44 6.65 -11.30
CA GLY A 27 15.89 6.72 -9.92
C GLY A 27 14.75 6.61 -8.90
N LYS A 28 15.06 7.00 -7.68
CA LYS A 28 14.13 6.95 -6.56
C LYS A 28 13.20 8.15 -6.58
N VAL A 29 11.93 7.89 -6.30
CA VAL A 29 10.88 8.92 -6.26
C VAL A 29 10.21 8.96 -4.90
N PRO A 30 9.63 10.11 -4.53
CA PRO A 30 8.67 10.16 -3.41
C PRO A 30 7.57 9.13 -3.63
N PHE A 31 7.13 8.46 -2.57
CA PHE A 31 6.26 7.31 -2.74
C PHE A 31 5.14 7.28 -1.72
N VAL A 32 3.94 6.93 -2.17
CA VAL A 32 2.74 6.80 -1.35
C VAL A 32 2.25 5.37 -1.35
N VAL A 33 2.01 4.82 -0.18
CA VAL A 33 1.30 3.55 -0.01
C VAL A 33 -0.15 3.85 0.33
N HIS A 34 -1.08 3.42 -0.54
CA HIS A 34 -2.51 3.53 -0.30
C HIS A 34 -3.04 2.27 0.37
N LEU A 35 -3.70 2.43 1.50
CA LEU A 35 -4.36 1.36 2.24
C LEU A 35 -5.88 1.55 2.16
N HIS A 36 -6.56 0.64 1.47
CA HIS A 36 -8.01 0.74 1.31
C HIS A 36 -8.77 0.49 2.62
N GLY A 37 -10.01 0.94 2.69
CA GLY A 37 -10.89 0.75 3.83
C GLY A 37 -11.40 -0.67 3.96
N PHE A 38 -12.05 -0.95 5.09
CA PHE A 38 -12.73 -2.23 5.37
C PHE A 38 -13.71 -2.58 4.25
N ALA A 39 -13.69 -3.82 3.80
CA ALA A 39 -14.50 -4.34 2.70
C ALA A 39 -14.26 -3.65 1.34
N GLY A 40 -13.16 -2.90 1.21
CA GLY A 40 -12.78 -2.22 -0.02
C GLY A 40 -11.89 -3.06 -0.94
N SER A 41 -11.25 -2.36 -1.87
CA SER A 41 -10.24 -2.90 -2.75
C SER A 41 -9.18 -1.87 -3.07
N CYS A 42 -8.09 -2.30 -3.69
CA CYS A 42 -6.99 -1.40 -4.08
C CYS A 42 -7.38 -0.37 -5.14
N SER A 43 -8.49 -0.55 -5.84
CA SER A 43 -9.04 0.46 -6.77
C SER A 43 -9.77 1.59 -6.05
N GLY A 44 -10.32 1.30 -4.87
CA GLY A 44 -11.13 2.24 -4.12
C GLY A 44 -12.54 2.45 -4.72
N TYR A 45 -13.38 3.18 -4.00
CA TYR A 45 -14.73 3.51 -4.47
C TYR A 45 -14.65 4.32 -5.77
N LYS A 46 -15.40 3.90 -6.78
CA LYS A 46 -15.38 4.51 -8.12
C LYS A 46 -13.97 4.69 -8.70
N SER A 47 -13.09 3.73 -8.44
CA SER A 47 -11.69 3.76 -8.89
C SER A 47 -10.90 4.97 -8.38
N MET A 48 -11.24 5.48 -7.21
CA MET A 48 -10.61 6.67 -6.62
C MET A 48 -9.09 6.51 -6.50
N TYR A 49 -8.60 5.39 -5.97
CA TYR A 49 -7.16 5.15 -5.82
C TYR A 49 -6.46 4.98 -7.17
N THR A 50 -7.13 4.43 -8.16
CA THR A 50 -6.61 4.33 -9.52
C THR A 50 -6.35 5.73 -10.10
N HIS A 51 -7.33 6.61 -9.99
CA HIS A 51 -7.19 8.00 -10.47
C HIS A 51 -6.16 8.79 -9.68
N LEU A 52 -6.16 8.64 -8.34
CA LEU A 52 -5.19 9.31 -7.48
C LEU A 52 -3.76 8.87 -7.80
N SER A 53 -3.51 7.57 -7.99
CA SER A 53 -2.19 7.05 -8.36
C SER A 53 -1.67 7.66 -9.66
N ARG A 54 -2.54 7.82 -10.65
CA ARG A 54 -2.17 8.44 -11.94
C ARG A 54 -1.91 9.93 -11.78
N ALA A 55 -2.71 10.64 -10.99
CA ALA A 55 -2.49 12.06 -10.71
C ALA A 55 -1.17 12.30 -9.96
N LEU A 56 -0.84 11.45 -9.01
CA LEU A 56 0.45 11.50 -8.29
C LEU A 56 1.62 11.24 -9.23
N ALA A 57 1.51 10.25 -10.12
CA ALA A 57 2.56 9.96 -11.10
C ALA A 57 2.82 11.15 -12.03
N ALA A 58 1.78 11.88 -12.43
CA ALA A 58 1.91 13.11 -13.22
C ALA A 58 2.69 14.21 -12.47
N GLN A 59 2.74 14.15 -11.14
CA GLN A 59 3.52 15.06 -10.29
C GLN A 59 4.88 14.50 -9.86
N GLY A 60 5.33 13.39 -10.45
CA GLY A 60 6.61 12.77 -10.12
C GLY A 60 6.59 11.91 -8.86
N ILE A 61 5.42 11.50 -8.38
CA ILE A 61 5.24 10.71 -7.16
C ILE A 61 4.79 9.30 -7.54
N GLY A 62 5.52 8.29 -7.07
CA GLY A 62 5.12 6.89 -7.23
C GLY A 62 4.10 6.47 -6.17
N SER A 63 3.41 5.37 -6.41
CA SER A 63 2.46 4.82 -5.44
C SER A 63 2.32 3.31 -5.55
N ALA A 64 1.94 2.68 -4.45
CA ALA A 64 1.52 1.28 -4.39
C ALA A 64 0.17 1.17 -3.70
N ARG A 65 -0.64 0.24 -4.17
CA ARG A 65 -1.94 -0.10 -3.61
C ARG A 65 -2.15 -1.60 -3.72
N PHE A 66 -2.44 -2.24 -2.62
CA PHE A 66 -2.65 -3.68 -2.54
C PHE A 66 -4.05 -3.98 -2.03
N ASP A 67 -4.59 -5.12 -2.45
CA ASP A 67 -5.72 -5.73 -1.76
C ASP A 67 -5.21 -6.42 -0.50
N PHE A 68 -5.86 -6.19 0.64
CA PHE A 68 -5.60 -6.94 1.85
C PHE A 68 -6.01 -8.40 1.72
N TYR A 69 -5.45 -9.27 2.55
CA TYR A 69 -5.90 -10.64 2.67
C TYR A 69 -7.42 -10.73 2.88
N GLY A 70 -8.06 -11.55 2.07
CA GLY A 70 -9.52 -11.69 2.08
C GLY A 70 -10.27 -10.64 1.25
N ASN A 71 -9.56 -9.78 0.51
CA ASN A 71 -10.17 -8.77 -0.36
C ASN A 71 -9.63 -8.85 -1.78
N GLY A 72 -10.45 -8.40 -2.72
CA GLY A 72 -10.07 -8.25 -4.12
C GLY A 72 -9.40 -9.48 -4.70
N GLU A 73 -8.22 -9.28 -5.29
CA GLU A 73 -7.44 -10.34 -5.94
C GLU A 73 -6.41 -11.02 -5.04
N SER A 74 -6.24 -10.56 -3.79
CA SER A 74 -5.37 -11.20 -2.82
C SER A 74 -5.94 -12.52 -2.31
N ASP A 75 -5.08 -13.36 -1.72
CA ASP A 75 -5.50 -14.64 -1.15
C ASP A 75 -6.57 -14.47 -0.07
N GLY A 76 -7.32 -15.53 0.19
CA GLY A 76 -8.34 -15.60 1.24
C GLY A 76 -9.70 -15.09 0.81
N GLU A 77 -10.69 -15.40 1.64
CA GLU A 77 -12.07 -14.96 1.46
C GLU A 77 -12.41 -13.87 2.47
N PHE A 78 -13.43 -13.08 2.19
CA PHE A 78 -13.82 -11.96 3.06
C PHE A 78 -14.07 -12.42 4.52
N GLU A 79 -14.61 -13.62 4.72
CA GLU A 79 -14.85 -14.19 6.05
C GLU A 79 -13.56 -14.53 6.82
N ASP A 80 -12.42 -14.63 6.14
CA ASP A 80 -11.11 -14.90 6.74
C ASP A 80 -10.44 -13.63 7.30
N MET A 81 -11.02 -12.47 7.03
CA MET A 81 -10.46 -11.18 7.48
C MET A 81 -10.56 -11.01 8.99
N SER A 82 -9.56 -10.32 9.52
CA SER A 82 -9.57 -9.81 10.90
C SER A 82 -8.91 -8.43 10.95
N PHE A 83 -9.23 -7.66 11.98
CA PHE A 83 -8.56 -6.37 12.17
C PHE A 83 -7.06 -6.53 12.44
N ASP A 84 -6.68 -7.56 13.17
CA ASP A 84 -5.26 -7.86 13.39
C ASP A 84 -4.57 -8.24 12.07
N GLY A 85 -5.24 -8.99 11.20
CA GLY A 85 -4.76 -9.32 9.87
C GLY A 85 -4.58 -8.10 8.98
N LEU A 86 -5.53 -7.19 8.96
CA LEU A 86 -5.41 -5.91 8.25
C LEU A 86 -4.21 -5.12 8.72
N HIS A 87 -4.00 -5.07 10.02
CA HIS A 87 -2.89 -4.34 10.62
C HIS A 87 -1.54 -4.94 10.23
N THR A 88 -1.40 -6.27 10.32
CA THR A 88 -0.15 -6.95 9.94
C THR A 88 0.12 -6.85 8.45
N ASP A 89 -0.91 -6.97 7.60
CA ASP A 89 -0.77 -6.79 6.17
C ASP A 89 -0.32 -5.37 5.82
N ALA A 90 -0.88 -4.37 6.46
CA ALA A 90 -0.49 -2.98 6.24
C ALA A 90 0.99 -2.75 6.60
N GLN A 91 1.47 -3.34 7.70
CA GLN A 91 2.89 -3.32 8.07
C GLN A 91 3.76 -4.01 7.01
N ASP A 92 3.33 -5.16 6.53
CA ASP A 92 4.07 -5.94 5.53
C ASP A 92 4.09 -5.23 4.16
N ILE A 93 3.00 -4.58 3.76
CA ILE A 93 2.93 -3.77 2.54
C ILE A 93 3.91 -2.59 2.63
N PHE A 94 3.93 -1.89 3.77
CA PHE A 94 4.86 -0.77 3.97
C PHE A 94 6.32 -1.25 3.92
N ALA A 95 6.63 -2.35 4.60
CA ALA A 95 7.97 -2.93 4.61
C ALA A 95 8.40 -3.37 3.20
N TRP A 96 7.49 -3.95 2.43
CA TRP A 96 7.73 -4.31 1.04
C TRP A 96 8.04 -3.06 0.20
N ALA A 97 7.24 -2.02 0.33
CA ALA A 97 7.45 -0.76 -0.41
C ALA A 97 8.81 -0.13 -0.08
N ALA A 98 9.19 -0.12 1.20
CA ALA A 98 10.46 0.44 1.66
C ALA A 98 11.70 -0.26 1.06
N GLN A 99 11.55 -1.50 0.60
CA GLN A 99 12.64 -2.30 0.01
C GLN A 99 12.75 -2.14 -1.51
N GLN A 100 11.81 -1.47 -2.16
CA GLN A 100 11.82 -1.35 -3.61
C GLN A 100 12.88 -0.35 -4.09
N PRO A 101 13.60 -0.65 -5.18
CA PRO A 101 14.72 0.19 -5.65
C PRO A 101 14.30 1.56 -6.13
N TYR A 102 13.04 1.75 -6.50
CA TYR A 102 12.47 2.99 -6.99
C TYR A 102 11.89 3.89 -5.88
N VAL A 103 11.91 3.45 -4.63
CA VAL A 103 11.31 4.19 -3.51
C VAL A 103 12.35 5.01 -2.77
N ASP A 104 12.11 6.33 -2.67
CA ASP A 104 12.83 7.20 -1.75
C ASP A 104 12.25 7.01 -0.34
N ILE A 105 12.94 6.24 0.49
CA ILE A 105 12.47 5.89 1.83
C ILE A 105 12.28 7.09 2.75
N VAL A 106 13.03 8.17 2.53
CA VAL A 106 12.90 9.41 3.32
C VAL A 106 11.58 10.11 3.01
N LYS A 107 11.07 9.91 1.81
CA LYS A 107 9.81 10.50 1.31
C LYS A 107 8.72 9.45 1.09
N LEU A 108 8.75 8.38 1.88
CA LEU A 108 7.72 7.35 1.87
C LEU A 108 6.63 7.71 2.88
N ILE A 109 5.39 7.80 2.41
CA ILE A 109 4.21 8.10 3.24
C ILE A 109 3.11 7.07 3.07
N ILE A 110 2.22 7.00 4.05
CA ILE A 110 1.03 6.16 4.03
C ILE A 110 -0.20 7.05 3.94
N GLU A 111 -1.09 6.71 3.03
CA GLU A 111 -2.44 7.22 2.98
C GLU A 111 -3.38 6.07 3.29
N ALA A 112 -4.23 6.23 4.29
CA ALA A 112 -5.17 5.21 4.72
C ALA A 112 -6.58 5.77 4.80
N ALA A 113 -7.57 4.96 4.44
CA ALA A 113 -8.97 5.34 4.60
C ALA A 113 -9.29 5.63 6.08
N ILE A 114 -10.11 6.63 6.31
CA ILE A 114 -10.41 7.22 7.65
C ILE A 114 -10.78 6.16 8.69
N ALA A 115 -11.54 5.14 8.31
CA ALA A 115 -11.95 4.06 9.22
C ALA A 115 -10.75 3.24 9.75
N SER A 116 -9.66 3.22 9.03
CA SER A 116 -8.43 2.52 9.41
C SER A 116 -7.48 3.39 10.22
N THR A 117 -7.58 4.71 10.11
CA THR A 117 -6.56 5.65 10.60
C THR A 117 -6.45 5.65 12.12
N ALA A 118 -7.56 5.56 12.84
CA ALA A 118 -7.54 5.50 14.31
C ALA A 118 -6.93 4.20 14.84
N PHE A 119 -7.13 3.10 14.12
CA PHE A 119 -6.62 1.79 14.48
C PHE A 119 -5.11 1.66 14.22
N PHE A 120 -4.62 2.34 13.18
CA PHE A 120 -3.23 2.26 12.74
C PHE A 120 -2.28 3.22 13.47
N ASN A 121 -2.81 4.25 14.13
CA ASN A 121 -2.03 5.41 14.59
C ASN A 121 -0.86 5.11 15.52
N VAL A 122 -0.96 4.14 16.43
CA VAL A 122 0.09 3.92 17.44
C VAL A 122 1.22 3.02 16.92
N LYS A 123 0.88 1.93 16.22
CA LYS A 123 1.88 0.97 15.76
C LYS A 123 2.55 1.37 14.44
N PHE A 124 1.86 2.12 13.57
CA PHE A 124 2.45 2.65 12.34
C PHE A 124 3.46 3.74 12.58
N LEU A 125 3.24 4.58 13.57
CA LEU A 125 4.21 5.63 13.92
C LEU A 125 5.57 5.01 14.27
N SER A 126 5.58 3.90 15.01
CA SER A 126 6.81 3.20 15.35
C SER A 126 7.48 2.56 14.13
N LEU A 127 6.71 2.08 13.16
CA LEU A 127 7.23 1.53 11.92
C LEU A 127 7.84 2.61 11.03
N ILE A 128 7.16 3.75 10.88
CA ILE A 128 7.67 4.90 10.13
C ILE A 128 8.96 5.41 10.74
N ILE A 129 9.03 5.53 12.07
CA ILE A 129 10.25 5.93 12.79
C ILE A 129 11.37 4.93 12.54
N LYS A 130 11.10 3.63 12.57
CA LYS A 130 12.10 2.59 12.30
C LYS A 130 12.69 2.67 10.89
N TYR A 131 11.89 3.01 9.88
CA TYR A 131 12.34 3.07 8.48
C TYR A 131 12.87 4.46 8.07
N LYS A 132 12.43 5.53 8.72
CA LYS A 132 12.90 6.89 8.46
C LYS A 132 14.01 7.38 9.40
N GLY A 133 14.18 6.67 10.48
CA GLY A 133 15.26 6.95 11.44
C GLY A 133 16.55 6.35 10.99
#